data_d9494fc7569b4c5591eb4cfe8e23ce9c
#
_entry.id   d9494fc7569b4c5591eb4cfe8e23ce9c
#
_cell.length_a   1.000
_cell.length_b   1.000
_cell.length_c   1.000
_cell.angle_alpha   90.00
_cell.angle_beta   90.00
_cell.angle_gamma   90.00
#
_symmetry.space_group_name_H-M   'P 1'
#
loop_
_entity.id
_entity.type
_entity.pdbx_description
1 polymer ?
#
loop_
_entity_poly.entity_id
_entity_poly.type
_entity_poly.pdbx_seq_one_letter_code
_entity_poly.pdbx_strand_id
1 'polypeptide(L)'
;MEKSLPAEVAEFFLNTGRPDANYIYIMGIDPGVTTGISILQVDLSDGVPPPHDMDRITPFTTQLSYGGSGNVADLVKGDAAWQEQNIASQIADTYNYLSIFGTTVLVIEDFIIRKFLSSRDFLSPVRITAGIIQSVYEILTGDNEAGDYNLPPEEGNFIFFQSPSDAKGTCTDERLDKWGYTIQTQKDRHGRDATRHSVLFLRKLLQNPKYISRSQE
;
A
#
# COMPACT_ATOMS: atom_id res chain seq x y z
N MET A 1 -7.27 21.71 -8.42
CA MET A 1 -6.57 20.49 -8.88
C MET A 1 -6.40 19.60 -7.67
N GLU A 2 -6.89 18.38 -7.73
CA GLU A 2 -6.57 17.37 -6.73
C GLU A 2 -5.06 17.10 -6.75
N LYS A 3 -4.45 16.98 -5.59
CA LYS A 3 -3.03 16.62 -5.48
C LYS A 3 -2.86 15.15 -5.87
N SER A 4 -1.71 14.81 -6.47
CA SER A 4 -1.36 13.40 -6.68
C SER A 4 -1.05 12.72 -5.34
N LEU A 5 -1.23 11.40 -5.27
CA LEU A 5 -0.94 10.63 -4.05
C LEU A 5 0.49 10.86 -3.53
N PRO A 6 1.56 10.85 -4.36
CA PRO A 6 2.91 11.15 -3.87
C PRO A 6 3.03 12.53 -3.22
N ALA A 7 2.34 13.54 -3.77
CA ALA A 7 2.37 14.89 -3.21
C ALA A 7 1.66 14.99 -1.86
N GLU A 8 0.53 14.29 -1.68
CA GLU A 8 -0.19 14.22 -0.39
C GLU A 8 0.65 13.53 0.67
N VAL A 9 1.27 12.41 0.32
CA VAL A 9 2.14 11.62 1.21
C VAL A 9 3.38 12.42 1.60
N ALA A 10 4.00 13.10 0.63
CA ALA A 10 5.17 13.96 0.89
C ALA A 10 4.82 15.08 1.89
N GLU A 11 3.73 15.79 1.67
CA GLU A 11 3.29 16.87 2.56
C GLU A 11 3.00 16.35 3.97
N PHE A 12 2.37 15.17 4.08
CA PHE A 12 2.03 14.57 5.36
C PHE A 12 3.29 14.19 6.17
N PHE A 13 4.19 13.40 5.58
CA PHE A 13 5.35 12.88 6.31
C PHE A 13 6.49 13.90 6.50
N LEU A 14 6.62 14.91 5.63
CA LEU A 14 7.56 16.01 5.85
C LEU A 14 7.28 16.78 7.15
N ASN A 15 6.01 16.82 7.57
CA ASN A 15 5.60 17.53 8.78
C ASN A 15 5.61 16.64 10.04
N THR A 16 5.72 15.34 9.91
CA THR A 16 5.60 14.37 11.02
C THR A 16 6.88 13.59 11.30
N GLY A 17 7.78 13.50 10.33
CA GLY A 17 9.01 12.71 10.45
C GLY A 17 10.09 13.33 11.33
N ARG A 18 10.87 12.50 12.01
CA ARG A 18 12.10 12.88 12.70
C ARG A 18 13.28 12.60 11.76
N PRO A 19 14.14 13.56 11.46
CA PRO A 19 15.18 13.40 10.43
C PRO A 19 16.23 12.31 10.73
N ASP A 20 16.41 11.95 12.00
CA ASP A 20 17.44 10.99 12.43
C ASP A 20 16.88 9.59 12.78
N ALA A 21 15.58 9.36 12.55
CA ALA A 21 14.97 8.09 12.91
C ALA A 21 15.15 7.03 11.81
N ASN A 22 15.29 5.77 12.22
CA ASN A 22 15.35 4.62 11.32
C ASN A 22 13.92 4.16 11.01
N TYR A 23 13.39 4.56 9.85
CA TYR A 23 12.01 4.25 9.47
C TYR A 23 11.89 3.04 8.56
N ILE A 24 10.82 2.27 8.78
CA ILE A 24 10.20 1.43 7.75
C ILE A 24 8.84 2.01 7.37
N TYR A 25 8.54 2.00 6.06
CA TYR A 25 7.24 2.36 5.51
C TYR A 25 6.50 1.10 5.08
N ILE A 26 5.32 0.88 5.64
CA ILE A 26 4.47 -0.28 5.32
C ILE A 26 3.26 0.22 4.57
N MET A 27 3.22 -0.01 3.26
CA MET A 27 2.10 0.38 2.39
C MET A 27 1.12 -0.78 2.25
N GLY A 28 -0.03 -0.70 2.91
CA GLY A 28 -1.15 -1.63 2.72
C GLY A 28 -2.02 -1.16 1.57
N ILE A 29 -2.38 -2.08 0.67
CA ILE A 29 -3.20 -1.81 -0.52
C ILE A 29 -4.39 -2.77 -0.55
N ASP A 30 -5.61 -2.21 -0.63
CA ASP A 30 -6.87 -2.92 -0.95
C ASP A 30 -7.24 -2.56 -2.39
N PRO A 31 -6.82 -3.35 -3.41
CA PRO A 31 -7.00 -2.99 -4.80
C PRO A 31 -8.45 -3.18 -5.27
N GLY A 32 -8.97 -2.23 -6.04
CA GLY A 32 -10.32 -2.28 -6.60
C GLY A 32 -10.67 -1.02 -7.40
N VAL A 33 -11.90 -0.94 -7.90
CA VAL A 33 -12.46 0.28 -8.55
C VAL A 33 -12.27 1.50 -7.64
N THR A 34 -12.42 1.31 -6.35
CA THR A 34 -11.92 2.19 -5.30
C THR A 34 -10.79 1.45 -4.60
N THR A 35 -9.59 1.95 -4.75
CA THR A 35 -8.38 1.36 -4.15
C THR A 35 -8.08 2.04 -2.83
N GLY A 36 -8.10 1.29 -1.75
CA GLY A 36 -7.68 1.74 -0.43
C GLY A 36 -6.16 1.72 -0.30
N ILE A 37 -5.60 2.74 0.36
CA ILE A 37 -4.17 2.88 0.59
C ILE A 37 -3.95 3.27 2.04
N SER A 38 -3.09 2.54 2.73
CA SER A 38 -2.64 2.86 4.08
C SER A 38 -1.12 2.82 4.13
N ILE A 39 -0.51 3.83 4.69
CA ILE A 39 0.94 3.89 4.88
C ILE A 39 1.20 4.06 6.38
N LEU A 40 1.96 3.15 6.95
CA LEU A 40 2.48 3.28 8.30
C LEU A 40 3.96 3.68 8.21
N GLN A 41 4.31 4.86 8.70
CA GLN A 41 5.69 5.21 9.00
C GLN A 41 5.99 4.68 10.41
N VAL A 42 6.93 3.76 10.54
CA VAL A 42 7.25 3.08 11.79
C VAL A 42 8.70 3.35 12.18
N ASP A 43 8.91 3.93 13.35
CA ASP A 43 10.24 4.15 13.91
C ASP A 43 10.79 2.85 14.53
N LEU A 44 11.91 2.38 13.97
CA LEU A 44 12.60 1.16 14.38
C LEU A 44 13.79 1.42 15.32
N SER A 45 14.03 2.65 15.75
CA SER A 45 15.22 3.03 16.55
C SER A 45 15.39 2.16 17.81
N ASP A 46 14.28 1.75 18.44
CA ASP A 46 14.25 0.86 19.60
C ASP A 46 13.59 -0.50 19.28
N GLY A 47 13.79 -1.02 18.07
CA GLY A 47 13.18 -2.25 17.57
C GLY A 47 11.76 -2.03 17.05
N VAL A 48 11.07 -3.11 16.66
CA VAL A 48 9.72 -3.05 16.09
C VAL A 48 8.69 -2.73 17.17
N PRO A 49 7.93 -1.62 17.07
CA PRO A 49 6.93 -1.28 18.07
C PRO A 49 5.68 -2.15 17.98
N PRO A 50 4.94 -2.33 19.08
CA PRO A 50 3.62 -2.94 19.01
C PRO A 50 2.63 -2.01 18.28
N PRO A 51 1.58 -2.54 17.63
CA PRO A 51 0.66 -1.76 16.79
C PRO A 51 -0.10 -0.61 17.46
N HIS A 52 -0.14 -0.59 18.79
CA HIS A 52 -0.79 0.48 19.58
C HIS A 52 0.16 1.60 20.03
N ASP A 53 1.43 1.52 19.67
CA ASP A 53 2.44 2.53 20.03
C ASP A 53 2.43 3.67 19.00
N MET A 54 1.42 4.55 19.14
CA MET A 54 1.22 5.66 18.22
C MET A 54 2.26 6.79 18.36
N ASP A 55 3.12 6.73 19.38
CA ASP A 55 4.26 7.66 19.50
C ASP A 55 5.36 7.29 18.48
N ARG A 56 5.41 6.04 18.06
CA ARG A 56 6.39 5.50 17.11
C ARG A 56 5.79 5.08 15.77
N ILE A 57 4.47 5.20 15.61
CA ILE A 57 3.74 4.85 14.40
C ILE A 57 2.93 6.05 13.94
N THR A 58 3.22 6.53 12.74
CA THR A 58 2.44 7.60 12.10
C THR A 58 1.65 7.00 10.94
N PRO A 59 0.32 6.85 11.07
CA PRO A 59 -0.51 6.30 9.99
C PRO A 59 -0.99 7.40 9.05
N PHE A 60 -0.97 7.11 7.75
CA PHE A 60 -1.63 7.84 6.68
C PHE A 60 -2.58 6.91 5.96
N THR A 61 -3.80 7.37 5.65
CA THR A 61 -4.80 6.55 4.96
C THR A 61 -5.58 7.39 3.97
N THR A 62 -5.75 6.89 2.76
CA THR A 62 -6.54 7.51 1.70
C THR A 62 -7.15 6.46 0.77
N GLN A 63 -7.90 6.90 -0.23
CA GLN A 63 -8.39 6.05 -1.31
C GLN A 63 -8.33 6.77 -2.65
N LEU A 64 -8.07 6.00 -3.69
CA LEU A 64 -8.14 6.45 -5.07
C LEU A 64 -9.32 5.78 -5.76
N SER A 65 -10.13 6.55 -6.47
CA SER A 65 -11.27 6.03 -7.24
C SER A 65 -11.19 6.46 -8.69
N TYR A 66 -11.87 5.73 -9.57
CA TYR A 66 -12.07 6.18 -10.93
C TYR A 66 -12.95 7.43 -10.94
N GLY A 67 -12.41 8.52 -11.47
CA GLY A 67 -13.15 9.70 -11.87
C GLY A 67 -13.90 10.45 -10.77
N GLY A 68 -13.48 11.65 -10.50
CA GLY A 68 -14.08 12.58 -9.52
C GLY A 68 -15.45 13.17 -9.90
N SER A 69 -16.20 12.63 -10.85
CA SER A 69 -17.55 13.09 -11.15
C SER A 69 -18.42 11.93 -11.63
N GLY A 70 -19.09 11.37 -10.74
CA GLY A 70 -20.32 10.60 -10.65
C GLY A 70 -21.12 10.11 -11.86
N ASN A 71 -20.63 10.15 -13.08
CA ASN A 71 -21.31 9.59 -14.23
C ASN A 71 -20.50 8.45 -14.86
N VAL A 72 -20.75 7.24 -14.40
CA VAL A 72 -20.22 5.99 -14.98
C VAL A 72 -20.56 5.85 -16.49
N ALA A 73 -21.54 6.63 -17.00
CA ALA A 73 -21.93 6.62 -18.40
C ALA A 73 -20.92 7.29 -19.35
N ASP A 74 -20.05 8.16 -18.85
CA ASP A 74 -19.06 8.90 -19.65
C ASP A 74 -17.70 8.20 -19.74
N LEU A 75 -17.52 7.04 -19.10
CA LEU A 75 -16.35 6.22 -19.23
C LEU A 75 -16.33 5.49 -20.56
N VAL A 76 -15.75 6.13 -21.57
CA VAL A 76 -15.38 5.47 -22.83
C VAL A 76 -14.59 4.21 -22.48
N LYS A 77 -14.80 3.12 -23.22
CA LYS A 77 -14.23 1.77 -22.91
C LYS A 77 -12.69 1.75 -22.74
N GLY A 78 -11.96 2.78 -23.13
CA GLY A 78 -10.51 2.94 -22.92
C GLY A 78 -10.13 3.57 -21.58
N ASP A 79 -10.97 4.40 -21.01
CA ASP A 79 -10.62 5.24 -19.86
C ASP A 79 -10.42 4.46 -18.56
N ALA A 80 -11.16 3.38 -18.35
CA ALA A 80 -11.02 2.61 -17.12
C ALA A 80 -9.67 1.88 -17.03
N ALA A 81 -9.15 1.34 -18.13
CA ALA A 81 -7.83 0.70 -18.14
C ALA A 81 -6.72 1.75 -17.89
N TRP A 82 -6.87 2.93 -18.47
CA TRP A 82 -5.95 4.03 -18.23
C TRP A 82 -6.00 4.53 -16.78
N GLN A 83 -7.19 4.61 -16.20
CA GLN A 83 -7.37 5.01 -14.81
C GLN A 83 -6.82 3.97 -13.83
N GLU A 84 -7.01 2.67 -14.11
CA GLU A 84 -6.39 1.58 -13.35
C GLU A 84 -4.86 1.67 -13.39
N GLN A 85 -4.30 1.95 -14.58
CA GLN A 85 -2.86 2.15 -14.73
C GLN A 85 -2.38 3.42 -14.00
N ASN A 86 -3.16 4.50 -14.04
CA ASN A 86 -2.82 5.73 -13.31
C ASN A 86 -2.80 5.51 -11.79
N ILE A 87 -3.75 4.74 -11.24
CA ILE A 87 -3.75 4.35 -9.82
C ILE A 87 -2.48 3.54 -9.50
N ALA A 88 -2.16 2.55 -10.33
CA ALA A 88 -0.98 1.71 -10.16
C ALA A 88 0.31 2.54 -10.19
N SER A 89 0.44 3.47 -11.15
CA SER A 89 1.60 4.38 -11.23
C SER A 89 1.72 5.28 -10.00
N GLN A 90 0.63 5.88 -9.53
CA GLN A 90 0.67 6.72 -8.33
C GLN A 90 1.12 5.93 -7.08
N ILE A 91 0.73 4.67 -6.96
CA ILE A 91 1.18 3.79 -5.86
C ILE A 91 2.68 3.49 -6.02
N ALA A 92 3.14 3.17 -7.22
CA ALA A 92 4.54 2.90 -7.50
C ALA A 92 5.42 4.14 -7.29
N ASP A 93 4.98 5.32 -7.73
CA ASP A 93 5.67 6.59 -7.50
C ASP A 93 5.76 6.91 -6.00
N THR A 94 4.69 6.61 -5.25
CA THR A 94 4.68 6.78 -3.79
C THR A 94 5.65 5.82 -3.12
N TYR A 95 5.68 4.56 -3.55
CA TYR A 95 6.64 3.57 -3.09
C TYR A 95 8.08 4.05 -3.32
N ASN A 96 8.38 4.51 -4.54
CA ASN A 96 9.71 5.04 -4.90
C ASN A 96 10.09 6.25 -4.03
N TYR A 97 9.16 7.19 -3.86
CA TYR A 97 9.37 8.36 -3.01
C TYR A 97 9.72 7.96 -1.55
N LEU A 98 8.94 7.06 -0.95
CA LEU A 98 9.17 6.61 0.42
C LEU A 98 10.49 5.82 0.56
N SER A 99 10.89 5.08 -0.47
CA SER A 99 12.13 4.30 -0.49
C SER A 99 13.40 5.15 -0.42
N ILE A 100 13.29 6.46 -0.71
CA ILE A 100 14.40 7.42 -0.52
C ILE A 100 14.67 7.67 0.97
N PHE A 101 13.64 7.55 1.82
CA PHE A 101 13.72 7.89 3.24
C PHE A 101 13.84 6.68 4.17
N GLY A 102 13.59 5.49 3.67
CA GLY A 102 13.69 4.27 4.47
C GLY A 102 13.23 3.02 3.74
N THR A 103 13.40 1.89 4.38
CA THR A 103 12.89 0.61 3.84
C THR A 103 11.40 0.69 3.62
N THR A 104 10.95 0.46 2.39
CA THR A 104 9.52 0.50 2.04
C THR A 104 9.06 -0.87 1.58
N VAL A 105 7.93 -1.34 2.10
CA VAL A 105 7.29 -2.60 1.71
C VAL A 105 5.87 -2.36 1.24
N LEU A 106 5.46 -3.09 0.20
CA LEU A 106 4.08 -3.15 -0.29
C LEU A 106 3.40 -4.40 0.26
N VAL A 107 2.23 -4.22 0.82
CA VAL A 107 1.39 -5.30 1.35
C VAL A 107 0.05 -5.24 0.65
N ILE A 108 -0.15 -6.11 -0.33
CA ILE A 108 -1.32 -6.08 -1.21
C ILE A 108 -2.32 -7.14 -0.74
N GLU A 109 -3.61 -6.77 -0.66
CA GLU A 109 -4.67 -7.76 -0.46
C GLU A 109 -4.68 -8.76 -1.60
N ASP A 110 -4.59 -10.05 -1.27
CA ASP A 110 -4.66 -11.13 -2.25
C ASP A 110 -6.09 -11.32 -2.76
N PHE A 111 -6.25 -11.24 -4.07
CA PHE A 111 -7.56 -11.36 -4.70
C PHE A 111 -7.93 -12.84 -4.91
N ILE A 112 -8.92 -13.31 -4.16
CA ILE A 112 -9.42 -14.68 -4.24
C ILE A 112 -10.71 -14.72 -5.04
N ILE A 113 -10.70 -15.37 -6.20
CA ILE A 113 -11.89 -15.59 -7.01
C ILE A 113 -12.78 -16.65 -6.34
N ARG A 114 -13.86 -16.20 -5.69
CA ARG A 114 -14.84 -17.11 -5.05
C ARG A 114 -16.05 -17.42 -5.93
N LYS A 115 -16.45 -16.48 -6.79
CA LYS A 115 -17.52 -16.63 -7.78
C LYS A 115 -17.16 -15.84 -9.02
N PHE A 116 -17.38 -16.41 -10.18
CA PHE A 116 -17.20 -15.68 -11.43
C PHE A 116 -18.38 -14.72 -11.60
N LEU A 117 -18.10 -13.43 -11.56
CA LEU A 117 -19.05 -12.38 -11.91
C LEU A 117 -18.65 -11.83 -13.27
N SER A 118 -19.62 -11.70 -14.17
CA SER A 118 -19.40 -11.22 -15.54
C SER A 118 -19.17 -9.69 -15.63
N SER A 119 -19.08 -8.99 -14.49
CA SER A 119 -18.84 -7.55 -14.50
C SER A 119 -17.35 -7.23 -14.77
N ARG A 120 -17.13 -6.19 -15.56
CA ARG A 120 -15.79 -5.69 -15.86
C ARG A 120 -14.99 -5.33 -14.60
N ASP A 121 -15.66 -4.76 -13.61
CA ASP A 121 -15.07 -4.28 -12.36
C ASP A 121 -14.59 -5.41 -11.47
N PHE A 122 -15.08 -6.63 -11.70
CA PHE A 122 -14.67 -7.82 -10.97
C PHE A 122 -13.16 -8.13 -11.11
N LEU A 123 -12.56 -7.80 -12.25
CA LEU A 123 -11.12 -8.02 -12.49
C LEU A 123 -10.28 -6.78 -12.20
N SER A 124 -10.87 -5.67 -11.77
CA SER A 124 -10.13 -4.45 -11.43
C SER A 124 -9.03 -4.69 -10.39
N PRO A 125 -9.25 -5.44 -9.28
CA PRO A 125 -8.20 -5.74 -8.33
C PRO A 125 -6.98 -6.41 -8.97
N VAL A 126 -7.22 -7.39 -9.86
CA VAL A 126 -6.15 -8.13 -10.54
C VAL A 126 -5.34 -7.22 -11.47
N ARG A 127 -6.02 -6.36 -12.24
CA ARG A 127 -5.35 -5.46 -13.18
C ARG A 127 -4.55 -4.38 -12.46
N ILE A 128 -5.10 -3.80 -11.39
CA ILE A 128 -4.39 -2.81 -10.55
C ILE A 128 -3.18 -3.45 -9.89
N THR A 129 -3.33 -4.63 -9.31
CA THR A 129 -2.20 -5.37 -8.71
C THR A 129 -1.10 -5.65 -9.73
N ALA A 130 -1.46 -6.13 -10.91
CA ALA A 130 -0.50 -6.37 -11.98
C ALA A 130 0.22 -5.08 -12.43
N GLY A 131 -0.53 -3.98 -12.55
CA GLY A 131 0.04 -2.66 -12.87
C GLY A 131 1.00 -2.15 -11.79
N ILE A 132 0.67 -2.33 -10.51
CA ILE A 132 1.55 -1.96 -9.39
C ILE A 132 2.85 -2.77 -9.46
N ILE A 133 2.76 -4.10 -9.60
CA ILE A 133 3.93 -4.97 -9.69
C ILE A 133 4.82 -4.57 -10.86
N GLN A 134 4.23 -4.37 -12.04
CA GLN A 134 4.95 -3.94 -13.22
C GLN A 134 5.66 -2.60 -13.01
N SER A 135 4.94 -1.59 -12.52
CA SER A 135 5.51 -0.24 -12.32
C SER A 135 6.60 -0.23 -11.24
N VAL A 136 6.42 -0.98 -10.14
CA VAL A 136 7.45 -1.10 -9.09
C VAL A 136 8.67 -1.85 -9.63
N TYR A 137 8.47 -2.92 -10.42
CA TYR A 137 9.56 -3.65 -11.06
C TYR A 137 10.37 -2.74 -11.99
N GLU A 138 9.72 -1.93 -12.83
CA GLU A 138 10.37 -0.96 -13.70
C GLU A 138 11.21 0.06 -12.92
N ILE A 139 10.69 0.55 -11.78
CA ILE A 139 11.43 1.45 -10.89
C ILE A 139 12.67 0.76 -10.31
N LEU A 140 12.54 -0.48 -9.82
CA LEU A 140 13.62 -1.20 -9.16
C LEU A 140 14.71 -1.66 -10.13
N THR A 141 14.33 -2.03 -11.36
CA THR A 141 15.30 -2.49 -12.37
C THR A 141 15.98 -1.34 -13.12
N GLY A 142 15.39 -0.17 -13.08
CA GLY A 142 15.85 1.02 -13.81
C GLY A 142 15.84 0.81 -15.31
N ASP A 143 15.21 1.69 -16.04
CA ASP A 143 15.36 1.76 -17.50
C ASP A 143 16.66 2.52 -17.80
N ASN A 144 17.81 1.97 -17.37
CA ASN A 144 19.09 2.53 -17.75
C ASN A 144 19.31 2.18 -19.20
N GLU A 145 19.35 3.19 -20.07
CA GLU A 145 19.69 3.09 -21.51
C GLU A 145 20.98 2.27 -21.80
N ALA A 146 21.68 1.83 -20.77
CA ALA A 146 22.92 1.05 -20.83
C ALA A 146 22.73 -0.47 -20.71
N GLY A 147 21.51 -0.99 -20.56
CA GLY A 147 21.27 -2.45 -20.46
C GLY A 147 21.80 -3.12 -19.18
N ASP A 148 22.29 -2.34 -18.23
CA ASP A 148 22.59 -2.82 -16.88
C ASP A 148 21.27 -2.90 -16.10
N TYR A 149 20.64 -4.05 -16.16
CA TYR A 149 19.53 -4.39 -15.27
C TYR A 149 20.08 -4.44 -13.85
N ASN A 150 19.87 -3.39 -13.07
CA ASN A 150 20.03 -3.46 -11.63
C ASN A 150 18.92 -4.41 -11.16
N LEU A 151 19.25 -5.70 -11.07
CA LEU A 151 18.37 -6.67 -10.44
C LEU A 151 18.00 -6.14 -9.05
N PRO A 152 16.75 -6.34 -8.61
CA PRO A 152 16.38 -5.98 -7.24
C PRO A 152 17.42 -6.59 -6.30
N PRO A 153 17.80 -5.87 -5.25
CA PRO A 153 18.80 -6.35 -4.32
C PRO A 153 18.46 -7.78 -3.90
N GLU A 154 19.44 -8.68 -3.94
CA GLU A 154 19.28 -10.10 -3.58
C GLU A 154 18.73 -10.28 -2.16
N GLU A 155 18.73 -9.23 -1.37
CA GLU A 155 18.28 -9.17 0.01
C GLU A 155 16.96 -8.39 0.13
N GLY A 156 15.83 -9.07 -0.01
CA GLY A 156 14.55 -8.57 0.46
C GLY A 156 13.42 -8.66 -0.58
N ASN A 157 12.33 -9.26 -0.18
CA ASN A 157 11.08 -9.17 -0.91
C ASN A 157 10.33 -7.93 -0.41
N PHE A 158 10.08 -6.97 -1.30
CA PHE A 158 9.39 -5.73 -0.95
C PHE A 158 7.88 -5.77 -1.23
N ILE A 159 7.39 -6.86 -1.86
CA ILE A 159 5.96 -7.05 -2.16
C ILE A 159 5.45 -8.31 -1.47
N PHE A 160 4.44 -8.14 -0.63
CA PHE A 160 3.80 -9.21 0.13
C PHE A 160 2.32 -9.28 -0.20
N PHE A 161 1.81 -10.50 -0.33
CA PHE A 161 0.38 -10.76 -0.48
C PHE A 161 -0.21 -11.25 0.83
N GLN A 162 -1.40 -10.76 1.17
CA GLN A 162 -2.10 -11.16 2.39
C GLN A 162 -3.56 -11.47 2.09
N SER A 163 -4.02 -12.59 2.63
CA SER A 163 -5.43 -12.97 2.55
C SER A 163 -6.31 -11.95 3.28
N PRO A 164 -7.44 -11.52 2.66
CA PRO A 164 -8.42 -10.67 3.33
C PRO A 164 -8.99 -11.28 4.61
N SER A 165 -9.12 -12.60 4.68
CA SER A 165 -9.60 -13.30 5.88
C SER A 165 -8.64 -13.18 7.05
N ASP A 166 -7.32 -13.26 6.81
CA ASP A 166 -6.31 -13.13 7.84
C ASP A 166 -6.25 -11.71 8.40
N ALA A 167 -6.32 -10.72 7.50
CA ALA A 167 -6.33 -9.31 7.87
C ALA A 167 -7.58 -8.97 8.70
N LYS A 168 -8.77 -9.35 8.24
CA LYS A 168 -10.04 -9.08 8.93
C LYS A 168 -10.18 -9.85 10.25
N GLY A 169 -9.70 -11.10 10.31
CA GLY A 169 -9.72 -11.90 11.53
C GLY A 169 -8.75 -11.41 12.61
N THR A 170 -7.61 -10.88 12.20
CA THR A 170 -6.56 -10.41 13.13
C THR A 170 -6.73 -8.94 13.51
N CYS A 171 -7.03 -8.07 12.54
CA CYS A 171 -7.17 -6.63 12.72
C CYS A 171 -8.65 -6.24 12.58
N THR A 172 -9.47 -6.64 13.57
CA THR A 172 -10.89 -6.27 13.61
C THR A 172 -11.07 -4.76 13.79
N ASP A 173 -12.26 -4.22 13.46
CA ASP A 173 -12.57 -2.80 13.66
C ASP A 173 -12.33 -2.38 15.10
N GLU A 174 -12.81 -3.18 16.07
CA GLU A 174 -12.62 -2.91 17.50
C GLU A 174 -11.13 -2.84 17.91
N ARG A 175 -10.27 -3.68 17.30
CA ARG A 175 -8.83 -3.63 17.57
C ARG A 175 -8.17 -2.43 16.94
N LEU A 176 -8.53 -2.10 15.69
CA LEU A 176 -8.02 -0.89 15.03
C LEU A 176 -8.41 0.36 15.82
N ASP A 177 -9.66 0.44 16.26
CA ASP A 177 -10.15 1.53 17.11
C ASP A 177 -9.34 1.64 18.41
N LYS A 178 -9.18 0.52 19.11
CA LYS A 178 -8.41 0.47 20.36
C LYS A 178 -6.93 0.84 20.18
N TRP A 179 -6.36 0.61 19.00
CA TRP A 179 -4.97 0.92 18.66
C TRP A 179 -4.79 2.33 18.09
N GLY A 180 -5.86 3.10 17.91
CA GLY A 180 -5.78 4.49 17.48
C GLY A 180 -5.83 4.72 15.96
N TYR A 181 -6.11 3.67 15.17
CA TYR A 181 -6.15 3.80 13.69
C TYR A 181 -7.48 4.34 13.14
N THR A 182 -8.52 4.44 13.95
CA THR A 182 -9.89 4.73 13.50
C THR A 182 -10.16 6.17 13.11
N ILE A 183 -9.42 7.13 13.68
CA ILE A 183 -9.68 8.56 13.45
C ILE A 183 -9.55 8.92 11.96
N GLN A 184 -8.71 8.21 11.22
CA GLN A 184 -8.45 8.46 9.80
C GLN A 184 -9.30 7.60 8.87
N THR A 185 -9.90 6.50 9.37
CA THR A 185 -10.56 5.48 8.54
C THR A 185 -12.08 5.45 8.66
N GLN A 186 -12.71 6.26 9.53
CA GLN A 186 -14.17 6.21 9.78
C GLN A 186 -15.05 6.44 8.55
N LYS A 187 -14.55 7.17 7.53
CA LYS A 187 -15.31 7.51 6.32
C LYS A 187 -14.94 6.65 5.11
N ASP A 188 -13.90 5.84 5.24
CA ASP A 188 -13.27 5.18 4.11
C ASP A 188 -13.10 3.68 4.34
N ARG A 189 -14.00 2.89 3.75
CA ARG A 189 -14.02 1.44 3.91
C ARG A 189 -12.76 0.78 3.31
N HIS A 190 -12.34 1.21 2.14
CA HIS A 190 -11.20 0.62 1.44
C HIS A 190 -9.88 1.02 2.10
N GLY A 191 -9.76 2.27 2.54
CA GLY A 191 -8.62 2.71 3.36
C GLY A 191 -8.53 1.92 4.67
N ARG A 192 -9.67 1.58 5.30
CA ARG A 192 -9.70 0.73 6.49
C ARG A 192 -9.24 -0.70 6.18
N ASP A 193 -9.68 -1.29 5.07
CA ASP A 193 -9.25 -2.62 4.66
C ASP A 193 -7.74 -2.61 4.34
N ALA A 194 -7.22 -1.59 3.66
CA ALA A 194 -5.79 -1.37 3.46
C ALA A 194 -5.02 -1.23 4.79
N THR A 195 -5.59 -0.52 5.78
CA THR A 195 -4.98 -0.38 7.12
C THR A 195 -4.87 -1.72 7.84
N ARG A 196 -5.83 -2.63 7.69
CA ARG A 196 -5.74 -3.98 8.24
C ARG A 196 -4.52 -4.72 7.72
N HIS A 197 -4.20 -4.57 6.45
CA HIS A 197 -3.06 -5.23 5.82
C HIS A 197 -1.73 -4.66 6.32
N SER A 198 -1.59 -3.34 6.40
CA SER A 198 -0.37 -2.71 6.92
C SER A 198 -0.15 -3.05 8.41
N VAL A 199 -1.20 -3.02 9.22
CA VAL A 199 -1.12 -3.37 10.66
C VAL A 199 -0.85 -4.86 10.88
N LEU A 200 -1.46 -5.76 10.08
CA LEU A 200 -1.16 -7.19 10.14
C LEU A 200 0.31 -7.46 9.80
N PHE A 201 0.85 -6.78 8.79
CA PHE A 201 2.27 -6.89 8.44
C PHE A 201 3.17 -6.45 9.60
N LEU A 202 2.90 -5.30 10.20
CA LEU A 202 3.64 -4.82 11.38
C LEU A 202 3.61 -5.85 12.53
N ARG A 203 2.47 -6.49 12.79
CA ARG A 203 2.37 -7.56 13.79
C ARG A 203 3.22 -8.77 13.45
N LYS A 204 3.24 -9.19 12.19
CA LYS A 204 4.10 -10.30 11.73
C LYS A 204 5.58 -9.95 11.87
N LEU A 205 5.94 -8.71 11.55
CA LEU A 205 7.30 -8.19 11.71
C LEU A 205 7.71 -8.16 13.20
N LEU A 206 6.83 -7.72 14.10
CA LEU A 206 7.07 -7.74 15.53
C LEU A 206 7.30 -9.16 16.07
N GLN A 207 6.54 -10.14 15.57
CA GLN A 207 6.69 -11.56 15.97
C GLN A 207 7.95 -12.20 15.38
N ASN A 208 8.36 -11.78 14.20
CA ASN A 208 9.52 -12.29 13.49
C ASN A 208 10.21 -11.18 12.69
N PRO A 209 11.25 -10.52 13.25
CA PRO A 209 11.97 -9.45 12.55
C PRO A 209 12.56 -9.86 11.20
N LYS A 210 12.79 -11.16 10.98
CA LYS A 210 13.26 -11.69 9.69
C LYS A 210 12.13 -11.85 8.66
N TYR A 211 10.91 -11.41 8.97
CA TYR A 211 9.77 -11.57 8.08
C TYR A 211 9.97 -10.83 6.74
N ILE A 212 10.69 -9.70 6.74
CA ILE A 212 11.04 -8.93 5.54
C ILE A 212 12.05 -9.70 4.66
N SER A 213 12.98 -10.45 5.24
CA SER A 213 14.04 -11.15 4.50
C SER A 213 13.64 -12.54 4.02
N ARG A 214 12.39 -12.98 4.25
CA ARG A 214 11.92 -14.25 3.69
C ARG A 214 11.60 -14.06 2.22
N SER A 215 12.45 -14.64 1.35
CA SER A 215 12.00 -15.08 0.04
C SER A 215 10.76 -15.96 0.24
N GLN A 216 9.69 -15.70 -0.48
CA GLN A 216 8.53 -16.59 -0.49
C GLN A 216 9.00 -17.94 -1.07
N GLU A 217 9.11 -18.95 -0.21
CA GLU A 217 9.17 -20.36 -0.63
C GLU A 217 7.81 -20.81 -1.19
#